data_1a67060c94868bd3bbda1f9e7b9fca19
#
_entry.id   1a67060c94868bd3bbda1f9e7b9fca19
#
_cell.length_a   1.000
_cell.length_b   1.000
_cell.length_c   1.000
_cell.angle_alpha   90.00
_cell.angle_beta   90.00
_cell.angle_gamma   90.00
#
_symmetry.space_group_name_H-M   'P 1'
#
loop_
_entity.id
_entity.type
_entity.pdbx_description
1 polymer ?
#
loop_
_entity_poly.entity_id
_entity_poly.type
_entity_poly.pdbx_seq_one_letter_code
_entity_poly.pdbx_strand_id
1 'polypeptide(L)'
;MHPLIFGWHGIFPIFKREFIMLKPSDTWTWYYDNKAQSLMLDLGMDMVFRVNLPHKVLVESAFSECKFSVDDASAYQMFVEHISYLPLSEPRKVELALNCVAAKRFHKPMLPKSWFFETQSDAGYAPEEGEVISLKNDLGEGHFIIVENYECASMCMLVDMDAFALNPTKYMAFCEPIKVMHDRMAPMQVVNSSYYAMVG
;
A
#
# COMPACT_ATOMS: atom_id res chain seq x y z
N MET A 1 28.69 -11.50 -7.39
CA MET A 1 27.29 -11.97 -7.39
C MET A 1 26.44 -10.78 -6.94
N HIS A 2 25.62 -10.20 -7.83
CA HIS A 2 24.77 -9.07 -7.47
C HIS A 2 23.40 -9.61 -7.04
N PRO A 3 22.83 -9.15 -5.92
CA PRO A 3 21.48 -9.53 -5.53
C PRO A 3 20.46 -9.01 -6.55
N LEU A 4 19.46 -9.83 -6.87
CA LEU A 4 18.36 -9.45 -7.75
C LEU A 4 17.48 -8.41 -7.04
N ILE A 5 17.56 -7.17 -7.50
CA ILE A 5 16.72 -6.07 -7.03
C ILE A 5 15.38 -6.17 -7.75
N PHE A 6 14.32 -6.50 -7.03
CA PHE A 6 12.95 -6.47 -7.53
C PHE A 6 12.44 -5.02 -7.52
N GLY A 7 12.74 -4.29 -8.60
CA GLY A 7 11.90 -3.19 -9.04
C GLY A 7 11.13 -3.72 -10.26
N TRP A 8 9.82 -3.73 -10.19
CA TRP A 8 8.94 -4.32 -11.20
C TRP A 8 8.91 -3.54 -12.51
N HIS A 9 10.02 -3.59 -13.28
CA HIS A 9 10.03 -3.17 -14.68
C HIS A 9 10.69 -4.27 -15.51
N GLY A 10 9.86 -5.13 -16.11
CA GLY A 10 10.18 -5.87 -17.33
C GLY A 10 10.77 -7.28 -17.20
N ILE A 11 10.04 -8.25 -17.78
CA ILE A 11 10.44 -9.55 -18.32
C ILE A 11 10.76 -10.65 -17.31
N PHE A 12 9.72 -11.45 -16.99
CA PHE A 12 9.87 -12.76 -16.36
C PHE A 12 10.11 -13.87 -17.38
N PRO A 13 11.07 -14.79 -17.13
CA PRO A 13 11.04 -16.10 -17.77
C PRO A 13 9.88 -16.93 -17.18
N ILE A 14 9.14 -17.60 -18.05
CA ILE A 14 8.01 -18.46 -17.74
C ILE A 14 8.51 -19.66 -16.91
N PHE A 15 8.48 -19.53 -15.60
CA PHE A 15 8.47 -20.66 -14.68
C PHE A 15 7.14 -20.66 -13.93
N LYS A 16 6.32 -21.68 -14.18
CA LYS A 16 5.15 -22.05 -13.37
C LYS A 16 5.65 -22.46 -11.97
N ARG A 17 6.05 -21.50 -11.14
CA ARG A 17 6.14 -21.69 -9.70
C ARG A 17 4.80 -21.27 -9.14
N GLU A 18 4.12 -22.16 -8.44
CA GLU A 18 3.04 -21.81 -7.53
C GLU A 18 3.57 -20.65 -6.68
N PHE A 19 2.92 -19.51 -6.78
CA PHE A 19 3.32 -18.33 -6.03
C PHE A 19 2.90 -18.59 -4.58
N ILE A 20 3.80 -19.18 -3.81
CA ILE A 20 3.61 -19.37 -2.37
C ILE A 20 3.56 -17.96 -1.80
N MET A 21 2.43 -17.61 -1.16
CA MET A 21 2.28 -16.35 -0.42
C MET A 21 3.53 -16.15 0.44
N LEU A 22 4.20 -15.02 0.25
CA LEU A 22 5.45 -14.71 0.94
C LEU A 22 5.16 -14.62 2.44
N LYS A 23 5.79 -15.49 3.24
CA LYS A 23 5.60 -15.50 4.70
C LYS A 23 6.74 -14.75 5.37
N PRO A 24 6.44 -13.85 6.32
CA PRO A 24 7.47 -13.19 7.10
C PRO A 24 8.41 -14.18 7.77
N SER A 25 9.70 -13.84 7.80
CA SER A 25 10.76 -14.61 8.45
C SER A 25 11.51 -13.71 9.43
N ASP A 26 12.08 -14.30 10.48
CA ASP A 26 12.97 -13.65 11.44
C ASP A 26 14.30 -13.20 10.83
N THR A 27 14.60 -13.67 9.62
CA THR A 27 15.77 -13.26 8.84
C THR A 27 15.55 -11.96 8.08
N TRP A 28 14.29 -11.50 7.90
CA TRP A 28 14.00 -10.29 7.16
C TRP A 28 14.57 -9.06 7.86
N THR A 29 15.19 -8.16 7.08
CA THR A 29 15.90 -7.01 7.62
C THR A 29 15.69 -5.77 6.76
N TRP A 30 15.24 -4.69 7.38
CA TRP A 30 15.16 -3.37 6.78
C TRP A 30 16.56 -2.74 6.73
N TYR A 31 16.90 -2.12 5.61
CA TYR A 31 18.11 -1.31 5.47
C TYR A 31 17.92 -0.21 4.43
N TYR A 32 18.74 0.83 4.52
CA TYR A 32 18.73 1.91 3.54
C TYR A 32 19.90 1.75 2.57
N ASP A 33 19.61 1.65 1.26
CA ASP A 33 20.64 1.61 0.23
C ASP A 33 20.96 3.03 -0.23
N ASN A 34 22.15 3.52 0.14
CA ASN A 34 22.63 4.85 -0.22
C ASN A 34 22.87 5.02 -1.73
N LYS A 35 23.14 3.95 -2.47
CA LYS A 35 23.33 4.03 -3.93
C LYS A 35 21.99 4.12 -4.65
N ALA A 36 21.03 3.30 -4.24
CA ALA A 36 19.68 3.32 -4.77
C ALA A 36 18.82 4.47 -4.20
N GLN A 37 19.29 5.15 -3.15
CA GLN A 37 18.55 6.20 -2.40
C GLN A 37 17.16 5.71 -1.98
N SER A 38 17.06 4.48 -1.46
CA SER A 38 15.81 3.81 -1.18
C SER A 38 15.88 2.94 0.06
N LEU A 39 14.77 2.87 0.79
CA LEU A 39 14.55 1.88 1.84
C LEU A 39 14.32 0.52 1.18
N MET A 40 15.01 -0.50 1.68
CA MET A 40 15.00 -1.86 1.18
C MET A 40 14.60 -2.82 2.29
N LEU A 41 13.99 -3.93 1.92
CA LEU A 41 13.76 -5.08 2.79
C LEU A 41 14.45 -6.31 2.19
N ASP A 42 15.47 -6.81 2.88
CA ASP A 42 16.06 -8.12 2.58
C ASP A 42 15.09 -9.21 3.02
N LEU A 43 14.63 -10.01 2.07
CA LEU A 43 13.70 -11.12 2.26
C LEU A 43 14.42 -12.47 2.40
N GLY A 44 15.76 -12.46 2.35
CA GLY A 44 16.58 -13.67 2.30
C GLY A 44 16.62 -14.32 0.92
N MET A 45 17.48 -15.31 0.77
CA MET A 45 17.66 -16.07 -0.50
C MET A 45 17.87 -15.17 -1.74
N ASP A 46 18.69 -14.12 -1.60
CA ASP A 46 18.99 -13.13 -2.64
C ASP A 46 17.77 -12.34 -3.17
N MET A 47 16.67 -12.33 -2.42
CA MET A 47 15.49 -11.50 -2.73
C MET A 47 15.51 -10.20 -1.92
N VAL A 48 15.38 -9.09 -2.62
CA VAL A 48 15.29 -7.76 -2.00
C VAL A 48 14.07 -7.03 -2.52
N PHE A 49 13.27 -6.51 -1.60
CA PHE A 49 12.14 -5.64 -1.92
C PHE A 49 12.55 -4.18 -1.79
N ARG A 50 12.23 -3.38 -2.80
CA ARG A 50 12.43 -1.93 -2.79
C ARG A 50 11.14 -1.23 -2.45
N VAL A 51 11.18 -0.41 -1.40
CA VAL A 51 10.03 0.39 -0.94
C VAL A 51 9.80 1.60 -1.86
N ASN A 52 8.54 1.91 -2.13
CA ASN A 52 8.15 3.03 -2.99
C ASN A 52 8.17 4.41 -2.30
N LEU A 53 8.50 4.47 -1.00
CA LEU A 53 8.58 5.73 -0.27
C LEU A 53 9.84 6.52 -0.65
N PRO A 54 9.72 7.79 -1.07
CA PRO A 54 10.89 8.61 -1.37
C PRO A 54 11.67 8.98 -0.10
N HIS A 55 12.99 9.08 -0.21
CA HIS A 55 13.93 9.42 0.89
C HIS A 55 13.42 10.55 1.81
N LYS A 56 12.93 11.64 1.24
CA LYS A 56 12.52 12.85 1.98
C LYS A 56 11.37 12.62 2.99
N VAL A 57 10.55 11.58 2.80
CA VAL A 57 9.42 11.28 3.68
C VAL A 57 9.76 10.26 4.76
N LEU A 58 10.96 9.69 4.77
CA LEU A 58 11.37 8.68 5.74
C LEU A 58 11.82 9.33 7.06
N VAL A 59 11.42 8.71 8.18
CA VAL A 59 11.95 9.04 9.53
C VAL A 59 13.41 8.65 9.65
N GLU A 60 14.11 9.19 10.64
CA GLU A 60 15.55 8.97 10.83
C GLU A 60 15.90 7.48 11.05
N SER A 61 15.05 6.74 11.76
CA SER A 61 15.25 5.31 12.01
C SER A 61 15.26 4.44 10.76
N ALA A 62 14.71 4.92 9.63
CA ALA A 62 14.73 4.20 8.35
C ALA A 62 16.13 4.08 7.73
N PHE A 63 17.08 4.93 8.18
CA PHE A 63 18.46 4.94 7.67
C PHE A 63 19.41 4.02 8.42
N SER A 64 18.89 3.33 9.45
CA SER A 64 19.64 2.33 10.22
C SER A 64 19.08 0.94 9.90
N GLU A 65 19.98 -0.05 9.82
CA GLU A 65 19.56 -1.43 9.67
C GLU A 65 18.78 -1.90 10.89
N CYS A 66 17.64 -2.56 10.67
CA CYS A 66 16.82 -3.12 11.74
C CYS A 66 16.04 -4.35 11.28
N LYS A 67 15.75 -5.25 12.20
CA LYS A 67 14.97 -6.46 11.93
C LYS A 67 13.52 -6.12 11.56
N PHE A 68 12.94 -6.94 10.68
CA PHE A 68 11.50 -7.04 10.50
C PHE A 68 10.89 -7.55 11.81
N SER A 69 10.14 -6.71 12.49
CA SER A 69 9.66 -6.98 13.84
C SER A 69 8.40 -7.87 13.84
N VAL A 70 8.01 -8.32 15.02
CA VAL A 70 6.71 -9.02 15.20
C VAL A 70 5.55 -8.11 14.82
N ASP A 71 5.64 -6.81 15.13
CA ASP A 71 4.62 -5.82 14.73
C ASP A 71 4.55 -5.65 13.22
N ASP A 72 5.70 -5.63 12.53
CA ASP A 72 5.75 -5.61 11.07
C ASP A 72 5.10 -6.86 10.48
N ALA A 73 5.37 -8.04 11.05
CA ALA A 73 4.80 -9.30 10.60
C ALA A 73 3.28 -9.35 10.81
N SER A 74 2.81 -8.87 11.96
CA SER A 74 1.38 -8.76 12.27
C SER A 74 0.67 -7.79 11.31
N ALA A 75 1.25 -6.61 11.08
CA ALA A 75 0.72 -5.64 10.13
C ALA A 75 0.71 -6.20 8.69
N TYR A 76 1.78 -6.87 8.27
CA TYR A 76 1.85 -7.51 6.95
C TYR A 76 0.73 -8.53 6.76
N GLN A 77 0.54 -9.42 7.75
CA GLN A 77 -0.51 -10.44 7.70
C GLN A 77 -1.91 -9.79 7.61
N MET A 78 -2.18 -8.80 8.43
CA MET A 78 -3.43 -8.04 8.43
C MET A 78 -3.68 -7.40 7.05
N PHE A 79 -2.69 -6.71 6.46
CA PHE A 79 -2.85 -6.11 5.13
C PHE A 79 -3.09 -7.17 4.05
N VAL A 80 -2.35 -8.28 4.04
CA VAL A 80 -2.54 -9.37 3.06
C VAL A 80 -3.95 -9.94 3.14
N GLU A 81 -4.47 -10.16 4.34
CA GLU A 81 -5.85 -10.67 4.54
C GLU A 81 -6.89 -9.70 4.00
N HIS A 82 -6.77 -8.42 4.34
CA HIS A 82 -7.73 -7.39 3.94
C HIS A 82 -7.74 -7.07 2.43
N ILE A 83 -6.61 -7.25 1.74
CA ILE A 83 -6.53 -7.03 0.28
C ILE A 83 -6.73 -8.31 -0.54
N SER A 84 -6.99 -9.45 0.09
CA SER A 84 -7.08 -10.76 -0.58
C SER A 84 -8.12 -10.79 -1.70
N TYR A 85 -9.23 -10.07 -1.53
CA TYR A 85 -10.34 -9.98 -2.50
C TYR A 85 -10.11 -8.98 -3.64
N LEU A 86 -9.08 -8.11 -3.55
CA LEU A 86 -8.80 -7.14 -4.61
C LEU A 86 -8.36 -7.83 -5.91
N PRO A 87 -8.75 -7.29 -7.07
CA PRO A 87 -8.38 -7.85 -8.39
C PRO A 87 -6.92 -7.54 -8.76
N LEU A 88 -6.01 -7.75 -7.82
CA LEU A 88 -4.57 -7.59 -7.99
C LEU A 88 -3.91 -8.96 -8.13
N SER A 89 -2.85 -9.05 -8.94
CA SER A 89 -2.01 -10.25 -8.95
C SER A 89 -1.34 -10.46 -7.58
N GLU A 90 -1.04 -11.71 -7.21
CA GLU A 90 -0.41 -12.00 -5.91
C GLU A 90 0.88 -11.20 -5.66
N PRO A 91 1.80 -11.03 -6.66
CA PRO A 91 2.94 -10.16 -6.48
C PRO A 91 2.57 -8.71 -6.15
N ARG A 92 1.51 -8.16 -6.75
CA ARG A 92 1.05 -6.80 -6.47
C ARG A 92 0.42 -6.67 -5.10
N LYS A 93 -0.27 -7.71 -4.61
CA LYS A 93 -0.76 -7.76 -3.23
C LYS A 93 0.40 -7.73 -2.23
N VAL A 94 1.45 -8.53 -2.46
CA VAL A 94 2.66 -8.52 -1.63
C VAL A 94 3.35 -7.15 -1.65
N GLU A 95 3.50 -6.55 -2.84
CA GLU A 95 4.07 -5.21 -3.01
C GLU A 95 3.29 -4.16 -2.21
N LEU A 96 1.95 -4.17 -2.32
CA LEU A 96 1.08 -3.25 -1.59
C LEU A 96 1.22 -3.44 -0.07
N ALA A 97 1.12 -4.68 0.41
CA ALA A 97 1.22 -4.99 1.84
C ALA A 97 2.58 -4.56 2.43
N LEU A 98 3.70 -4.83 1.75
CA LEU A 98 5.02 -4.42 2.21
C LEU A 98 5.20 -2.90 2.19
N ASN A 99 4.65 -2.19 1.20
CA ASN A 99 4.66 -0.73 1.20
C ASN A 99 3.80 -0.14 2.32
N CYS A 100 2.65 -0.77 2.66
CA CYS A 100 1.83 -0.38 3.82
C CYS A 100 2.61 -0.53 5.14
N VAL A 101 3.28 -1.68 5.34
CA VAL A 101 4.14 -1.89 6.52
C VAL A 101 5.25 -0.86 6.60
N ALA A 102 5.95 -0.61 5.48
CA ALA A 102 7.01 0.39 5.42
C ALA A 102 6.49 1.81 5.73
N ALA A 103 5.31 2.18 5.19
CA ALA A 103 4.71 3.48 5.44
C ALA A 103 4.29 3.63 6.91
N LYS A 104 3.64 2.62 7.49
CA LYS A 104 3.24 2.61 8.91
C LYS A 104 4.43 2.79 9.83
N ARG A 105 5.57 2.16 9.53
CA ARG A 105 6.75 2.18 10.39
C ARG A 105 7.67 3.38 10.15
N PHE A 106 7.87 3.80 8.91
CA PHE A 106 8.95 4.69 8.54
C PHE A 106 8.52 6.02 7.89
N HIS A 107 7.22 6.24 7.66
CA HIS A 107 6.79 7.51 7.09
C HIS A 107 6.76 8.60 8.16
N LYS A 108 7.33 9.77 7.84
CA LYS A 108 7.18 10.97 8.69
C LYS A 108 5.71 11.35 8.85
N PRO A 109 5.32 11.96 9.99
CA PRO A 109 3.99 12.53 10.12
C PRO A 109 3.65 13.43 8.94
N MET A 110 2.45 13.23 8.34
CA MET A 110 1.99 14.05 7.23
C MET A 110 0.74 14.84 7.59
N LEU A 111 0.60 16.01 6.98
CA LEU A 111 -0.62 16.82 7.09
C LEU A 111 -1.70 16.25 6.17
N PRO A 112 -2.98 16.26 6.59
CA PRO A 112 -4.09 15.88 5.73
C PRO A 112 -4.15 16.75 4.47
N LYS A 113 -4.48 16.12 3.34
CA LYS A 113 -4.67 16.78 2.03
C LYS A 113 -6.11 16.61 1.53
N SER A 114 -7.07 16.74 2.44
CA SER A 114 -8.49 16.48 2.18
C SER A 114 -9.11 17.41 1.15
N TRP A 115 -8.50 18.57 0.87
CA TRP A 115 -8.97 19.52 -0.15
C TRP A 115 -8.95 18.98 -1.58
N PHE A 116 -8.30 17.84 -1.83
CA PHE A 116 -8.36 17.18 -3.13
C PHE A 116 -9.62 16.34 -3.33
N PHE A 117 -10.40 16.11 -2.28
CA PHE A 117 -11.50 15.15 -2.28
C PHE A 117 -12.81 15.81 -1.86
N GLU A 118 -13.91 15.31 -2.40
CA GLU A 118 -15.25 15.68 -2.04
C GLU A 118 -15.59 15.20 -0.62
N THR A 119 -16.43 15.95 0.10
CA THR A 119 -17.00 15.49 1.36
C THR A 119 -18.03 14.41 1.07
N GLN A 120 -17.92 13.27 1.74
CA GLN A 120 -18.90 12.19 1.67
C GLN A 120 -20.04 12.46 2.66
N SER A 121 -21.24 11.96 2.34
CA SER A 121 -22.45 12.27 3.11
C SER A 121 -22.62 11.49 4.42
N ASP A 122 -21.82 10.44 4.65
CA ASP A 122 -21.91 9.61 5.86
C ASP A 122 -21.17 10.27 7.04
N ALA A 123 -21.87 11.19 7.71
CA ALA A 123 -21.39 11.75 8.97
C ALA A 123 -21.29 10.65 10.03
N GLY A 124 -20.05 10.31 10.39
CA GLY A 124 -19.75 9.31 11.44
C GLY A 124 -19.07 8.04 10.96
N TYR A 125 -18.78 7.90 9.66
CA TYR A 125 -17.93 6.81 9.19
C TYR A 125 -16.50 6.98 9.71
N ALA A 126 -16.01 5.98 10.42
CA ALA A 126 -14.64 5.87 10.89
C ALA A 126 -14.04 4.57 10.32
N PRO A 127 -13.13 4.65 9.38
CA PRO A 127 -12.53 3.47 8.77
C PRO A 127 -11.61 2.74 9.76
N GLU A 128 -11.44 1.43 9.58
CA GLU A 128 -10.49 0.62 10.32
C GLU A 128 -9.18 0.44 9.54
N GLU A 129 -8.08 0.17 10.25
CA GLU A 129 -6.80 -0.17 9.60
C GLU A 129 -6.96 -1.44 8.74
N GLY A 130 -6.41 -1.41 7.54
CA GLY A 130 -6.55 -2.47 6.54
C GLY A 130 -7.83 -2.39 5.71
N GLU A 131 -8.82 -1.59 6.10
CA GLU A 131 -10.04 -1.39 5.30
C GLU A 131 -9.71 -0.71 3.97
N VAL A 132 -10.37 -1.14 2.89
CA VAL A 132 -10.28 -0.47 1.59
C VAL A 132 -11.47 0.46 1.45
N ILE A 133 -11.16 1.72 1.25
CA ILE A 133 -12.11 2.83 1.13
C ILE A 133 -12.12 3.41 -0.28
N SER A 134 -13.16 4.17 -0.59
CA SER A 134 -13.28 5.01 -1.78
C SER A 134 -13.06 6.47 -1.41
N LEU A 135 -12.27 7.17 -2.23
CA LEU A 135 -12.10 8.62 -2.23
C LEU A 135 -12.48 9.17 -3.60
N LYS A 136 -13.24 10.26 -3.62
CA LYS A 136 -13.79 10.84 -4.83
C LYS A 136 -13.42 12.33 -4.99
N ASN A 137 -13.23 12.76 -6.23
CA ASN A 137 -13.10 14.17 -6.61
C ASN A 137 -13.76 14.43 -7.97
N ASP A 138 -13.72 15.65 -8.48
CA ASP A 138 -14.30 16.05 -9.76
C ASP A 138 -13.73 15.29 -10.99
N LEU A 139 -12.57 14.61 -10.83
CA LEU A 139 -11.88 13.90 -11.93
C LEU A 139 -12.11 12.39 -11.87
N GLY A 140 -12.66 11.86 -10.79
CA GLY A 140 -12.94 10.43 -10.65
C GLY A 140 -12.98 9.94 -9.21
N GLU A 141 -13.00 8.61 -9.10
CA GLU A 141 -13.01 7.86 -7.85
C GLU A 141 -11.83 6.91 -7.83
N GLY A 142 -11.18 6.80 -6.68
CA GLY A 142 -10.05 5.90 -6.46
C GLY A 142 -10.20 5.12 -5.16
N HIS A 143 -9.56 3.95 -5.11
CA HIS A 143 -9.61 3.07 -3.95
C HIS A 143 -8.30 3.12 -3.18
N PHE A 144 -8.41 3.14 -1.85
CA PHE A 144 -7.28 3.31 -0.95
C PHE A 144 -7.41 2.37 0.24
N ILE A 145 -6.30 1.76 0.65
CA ILE A 145 -6.24 0.99 1.90
C ILE A 145 -5.85 1.91 3.05
N ILE A 146 -6.51 1.76 4.20
CA ILE A 146 -6.14 2.46 5.43
C ILE A 146 -4.88 1.83 6.02
N VAL A 147 -3.81 2.60 6.11
CA VAL A 147 -2.50 2.17 6.63
C VAL A 147 -2.40 2.43 8.12
N GLU A 148 -2.86 3.58 8.57
CA GLU A 148 -2.80 3.99 9.97
C GLU A 148 -3.92 4.99 10.27
N ASN A 149 -4.64 4.74 11.38
CA ASN A 149 -5.72 5.59 11.85
C ASN A 149 -5.26 6.61 12.88
N TYR A 150 -5.87 7.79 12.79
CA TYR A 150 -5.79 8.87 13.78
C TYR A 150 -7.21 9.30 14.15
N GLU A 151 -7.34 10.18 15.12
CA GLU A 151 -8.64 10.58 15.68
C GLU A 151 -9.68 11.02 14.62
N CYS A 152 -9.29 11.81 13.62
CA CYS A 152 -10.21 12.36 12.61
C CYS A 152 -9.72 12.22 11.16
N ALA A 153 -8.59 11.55 10.95
CA ALA A 153 -7.95 11.37 9.65
C ALA A 153 -7.19 10.06 9.62
N SER A 154 -6.93 9.52 8.43
CA SER A 154 -6.11 8.32 8.28
C SER A 154 -5.04 8.51 7.21
N MET A 155 -3.90 7.84 7.38
CA MET A 155 -2.96 7.61 6.31
C MET A 155 -3.48 6.48 5.45
N CYS A 156 -3.67 6.77 4.17
CA CYS A 156 -4.19 5.84 3.16
C CYS A 156 -3.14 5.61 2.08
N MET A 157 -3.21 4.49 1.37
CA MET A 157 -2.33 4.16 0.24
C MET A 157 -3.16 3.75 -0.97
N LEU A 158 -2.85 4.29 -2.16
CA LEU A 158 -3.58 3.98 -3.39
C LEU A 158 -3.41 2.49 -3.75
N VAL A 159 -4.53 1.79 -3.98
CA VAL A 159 -4.55 0.37 -4.37
C VAL A 159 -4.84 0.16 -5.85
N ASP A 160 -5.31 1.17 -6.56
CA ASP A 160 -5.57 1.11 -8.00
C ASP A 160 -4.25 1.11 -8.78
N MET A 161 -4.18 0.27 -9.82
CA MET A 161 -3.00 0.18 -10.68
C MET A 161 -2.87 1.38 -11.61
N ASP A 162 -3.99 2.00 -11.95
CA ASP A 162 -4.02 3.22 -12.74
C ASP A 162 -3.74 4.43 -11.85
N ALA A 163 -3.04 5.42 -12.39
CA ALA A 163 -2.75 6.64 -11.65
C ALA A 163 -4.03 7.43 -11.35
N PHE A 164 -4.21 7.80 -10.07
CA PHE A 164 -5.35 8.61 -9.63
C PHE A 164 -5.02 10.10 -9.74
N ALA A 165 -5.87 10.85 -10.44
CA ALA A 165 -5.71 12.30 -10.61
C ALA A 165 -6.20 13.03 -9.35
N LEU A 166 -5.30 13.71 -8.63
CA LEU A 166 -5.66 14.62 -7.54
C LEU A 166 -6.18 15.98 -8.07
N ASN A 167 -5.58 16.43 -9.18
CA ASN A 167 -6.00 17.60 -9.97
C ASN A 167 -5.43 17.43 -11.40
N PRO A 168 -5.70 18.35 -12.36
CA PRO A 168 -5.24 18.21 -13.75
C PRO A 168 -3.73 18.04 -13.96
N THR A 169 -2.91 18.39 -12.97
CA THR A 169 -1.43 18.36 -13.07
C THR A 169 -0.76 17.44 -12.07
N LYS A 170 -1.53 16.88 -11.14
CA LYS A 170 -0.97 16.07 -10.04
C LYS A 170 -1.69 14.72 -9.95
N TYR A 171 -0.90 13.67 -9.98
CA TYR A 171 -1.37 12.29 -9.95
C TYR A 171 -0.73 11.54 -8.79
N MET A 172 -1.41 10.54 -8.30
CA MET A 172 -0.89 9.52 -7.39
C MET A 172 -0.67 8.22 -8.14
N ALA A 173 0.42 7.55 -7.83
CA ALA A 173 0.72 6.23 -8.36
C ALA A 173 0.32 5.12 -7.35
N PHE A 174 0.20 3.89 -7.84
CA PHE A 174 0.05 2.69 -7.00
C PHE A 174 1.06 2.68 -5.84
N CYS A 175 0.62 2.35 -4.63
CA CYS A 175 1.41 2.39 -3.40
C CYS A 175 1.88 3.79 -2.96
N GLU A 176 1.31 4.87 -3.47
CA GLU A 176 1.62 6.22 -2.96
C GLU A 176 0.72 6.57 -1.76
N PRO A 177 1.29 7.00 -0.61
CA PRO A 177 0.51 7.34 0.57
C PRO A 177 -0.01 8.77 0.54
N ILE A 178 -1.19 8.97 1.15
CA ILE A 178 -1.80 10.27 1.40
C ILE A 178 -2.54 10.25 2.74
N LYS A 179 -2.57 11.37 3.47
CA LYS A 179 -3.41 11.51 4.67
C LYS A 179 -4.65 12.31 4.33
N VAL A 180 -5.81 11.78 4.74
CA VAL A 180 -7.13 12.36 4.43
C VAL A 180 -8.02 12.31 5.67
N MET A 181 -8.89 13.32 5.85
CA MET A 181 -9.89 13.35 6.91
C MET A 181 -10.99 12.31 6.65
N HIS A 182 -11.58 11.76 7.71
CA HIS A 182 -12.61 10.71 7.61
C HIS A 182 -13.88 11.18 6.88
N ASP A 183 -14.22 12.47 6.95
CA ASP A 183 -15.36 13.06 6.24
C ASP A 183 -15.27 13.01 4.70
N ARG A 184 -14.14 12.55 4.15
CA ARG A 184 -13.91 12.36 2.70
C ARG A 184 -13.99 10.89 2.29
N MET A 185 -14.12 9.98 3.25
CA MET A 185 -14.01 8.54 3.03
C MET A 185 -15.40 7.89 2.94
N ALA A 186 -15.52 6.90 2.07
CA ALA A 186 -16.66 6.00 2.03
C ALA A 186 -16.18 4.55 1.96
N PRO A 187 -16.94 3.58 2.49
CA PRO A 187 -16.63 2.16 2.30
C PRO A 187 -16.57 1.83 0.81
N MET A 188 -15.58 1.04 0.40
CA MET A 188 -15.54 0.52 -0.97
C MET A 188 -16.75 -0.38 -1.22
N GLN A 189 -17.57 -0.06 -2.23
CA GLN A 189 -18.66 -0.92 -2.63
C GLN A 189 -18.13 -2.09 -3.45
N VAL A 190 -18.11 -3.29 -2.86
CA VAL A 190 -17.82 -4.52 -3.60
C VAL A 190 -19.06 -4.85 -4.44
N VAL A 191 -19.01 -4.56 -5.73
CA VAL A 191 -20.07 -4.99 -6.66
C VAL A 191 -19.97 -6.50 -6.81
N ASN A 192 -20.80 -7.23 -6.06
CA ASN A 192 -20.97 -8.67 -6.25
C ASN A 192 -21.61 -8.91 -7.63
N SER A 193 -20.81 -9.25 -8.63
CA SER A 193 -21.25 -9.58 -10.00
C SER A 193 -22.03 -10.89 -10.12
N SER A 194 -22.50 -11.48 -9.01
CA SER A 194 -23.28 -12.71 -8.97
C SER A 194 -24.77 -12.53 -9.30
N TYR A 195 -25.27 -11.32 -9.58
CA TYR A 195 -26.71 -11.12 -9.87
C TYR A 195 -27.12 -11.28 -11.35
N TYR A 196 -26.19 -11.47 -12.28
CA TYR A 196 -26.53 -11.60 -13.71
C TYR A 196 -26.58 -13.04 -14.27
N ALA A 197 -26.47 -14.07 -13.43
CA ALA A 197 -26.49 -15.47 -13.89
C ALA A 197 -27.82 -16.20 -13.67
N MET A 198 -28.92 -15.52 -13.39
CA MET A 198 -30.24 -16.15 -13.15
C MET A 198 -31.40 -15.52 -13.95
N VAL A 199 -31.18 -15.15 -15.21
CA VAL A 199 -32.29 -14.94 -16.18
C VAL A 199 -31.78 -15.36 -17.57
N GLY A 200 -32.01 -16.60 -17.91
CA GLY A 200 -31.81 -17.20 -19.22
C GLY A 200 -32.55 -18.49 -19.30
#